data_32a08a43121428da589575135c7c3a29
#
_entry.id   32a08a43121428da589575135c7c3a29
#
_cell.length_a   1.000
_cell.length_b   1.000
_cell.length_c   1.000
_cell.angle_alpha   90.00
_cell.angle_beta   90.00
_cell.angle_gamma   90.00
#
_symmetry.space_group_name_H-M   'P 1'
#
loop_
_entity.id
_entity.type
_entity.pdbx_description
1 polymer ?
#
loop_
_entity_poly.entity_id
_entity_poly.type
_entity_poly.pdbx_seq_one_letter_code
_entity_poly.pdbx_strand_id
1 'polypeptide(L)'
;MSLARYFDAVWAEGEDPVGYRDRWYEARKRELLLSTLPKPAFGRGWEIGCANGELTRRLATRCASLLATDLHPRAVEAAQRACSDLPSVEVVRMEHPRDWPAGRFDLGVVGEMGYYL
;
A
#
# COMPACT_ATOMS: atom_id res chain seq x y z
N MET A 1 -1.38 5.68 23.39
CA MET A 1 -0.34 5.75 22.35
C MET A 1 -0.97 6.29 21.07
N SER A 2 -0.30 7.22 20.40
CA SER A 2 -0.77 7.71 19.11
C SER A 2 -0.55 6.66 18.02
N LEU A 3 -1.32 6.75 16.95
CA LEU A 3 -1.17 5.87 15.80
C LEU A 3 0.24 5.97 15.20
N ALA A 4 0.77 7.19 15.11
CA ALA A 4 2.11 7.41 14.60
C ALA A 4 3.17 6.70 15.44
N ARG A 5 3.09 6.78 16.77
CA ARG A 5 4.03 6.08 17.66
C ARG A 5 3.94 4.57 17.55
N TYR A 6 2.72 4.06 17.42
CA TYR A 6 2.53 2.63 17.21
C TYR A 6 3.27 2.15 15.96
N PHE A 7 3.11 2.85 14.84
CA PHE A 7 3.77 2.48 13.61
C PHE A 7 5.28 2.75 13.63
N ASP A 8 5.73 3.78 14.38
CA ASP A 8 7.15 3.98 14.59
C ASP A 8 7.78 2.75 15.24
N ALA A 9 7.13 2.20 16.27
CA ALA A 9 7.60 1.00 16.95
C ALA A 9 7.59 -0.21 16.00
N VAL A 10 6.53 -0.39 15.22
CA VAL A 10 6.41 -1.48 14.27
C VAL A 10 7.53 -1.40 13.21
N TRP A 11 7.69 -0.24 12.58
CA TRP A 11 8.67 -0.08 11.49
C TRP A 11 10.11 0.03 11.97
N ALA A 12 10.34 0.19 13.27
CA ALA A 12 11.68 0.14 13.84
C ALA A 12 12.31 -1.25 13.72
N GLU A 13 11.51 -2.30 13.52
CA GLU A 13 11.99 -3.67 13.37
C GLU A 13 12.54 -3.99 11.98
N GLY A 14 12.43 -3.08 11.01
CA GLY A 14 12.96 -3.26 9.66
C GLY A 14 11.96 -2.98 8.57
N GLU A 15 12.26 -3.42 7.34
CA GLU A 15 11.44 -3.16 6.15
C GLU A 15 10.23 -4.09 6.02
N ASP A 16 10.24 -5.21 6.73
CA ASP A 16 9.14 -6.18 6.68
C ASP A 16 8.80 -6.67 8.08
N PRO A 17 8.40 -5.75 8.98
CA PRO A 17 8.22 -6.08 10.41
C PRO A 17 7.08 -7.04 10.67
N VAL A 18 6.09 -7.10 9.78
CA VAL A 18 4.91 -7.96 9.93
C VAL A 18 5.05 -9.25 9.11
N GLY A 19 6.11 -9.35 8.30
CA GLY A 19 6.32 -10.52 7.45
C GLY A 19 5.41 -10.53 6.22
N TYR A 20 5.10 -9.37 5.67
CA TYR A 20 4.24 -9.27 4.48
C TYR A 20 4.75 -10.08 3.32
N ARG A 21 6.07 -10.15 3.16
CA ARG A 21 6.70 -10.83 2.03
C ARG A 21 6.65 -12.34 2.14
N ASP A 22 6.98 -12.86 3.32
CA ASP A 22 7.29 -14.28 3.49
C ASP A 22 6.19 -15.09 4.17
N ARG A 23 5.30 -14.46 4.92
CA ARG A 23 4.23 -15.19 5.61
C ARG A 23 3.19 -15.67 4.61
N TRP A 24 2.91 -16.97 4.67
CA TRP A 24 1.86 -17.56 3.85
C TRP A 24 0.50 -16.88 4.03
N TYR A 25 0.16 -16.53 5.26
CA TYR A 25 -1.08 -15.84 5.58
C TYR A 25 -1.19 -14.50 4.83
N GLU A 26 -0.12 -13.72 4.80
CA GLU A 26 -0.09 -12.44 4.09
C GLU A 26 -0.17 -12.62 2.58
N ALA A 27 0.53 -13.62 2.04
CA ALA A 27 0.44 -13.95 0.62
C ALA A 27 -0.98 -14.35 0.23
N ARG A 28 -1.62 -15.16 1.06
CA ARG A 28 -3.00 -15.58 0.83
C ARG A 28 -3.98 -14.40 0.87
N LYS A 29 -3.81 -13.48 1.81
CA LYS A 29 -4.63 -12.27 1.90
C LYS A 29 -4.54 -11.46 0.62
N ARG A 30 -3.33 -11.28 0.07
CA ARG A 30 -3.15 -10.55 -1.18
C ARG A 30 -3.90 -11.21 -2.33
N GLU A 31 -3.79 -12.52 -2.46
CA GLU A 31 -4.48 -13.26 -3.51
C GLU A 31 -6.00 -13.17 -3.38
N LEU A 32 -6.51 -13.28 -2.15
CA LEU A 32 -7.96 -13.14 -1.91
C LEU A 32 -8.44 -11.74 -2.27
N LEU A 33 -7.70 -10.70 -1.89
CA LEU A 33 -8.06 -9.32 -2.23
C LEU A 33 -8.11 -9.14 -3.75
N LEU A 34 -7.08 -9.59 -4.45
CA LEU A 34 -7.02 -9.45 -5.90
C LEU A 34 -8.17 -10.17 -6.59
N SER A 35 -8.57 -11.34 -6.07
CA SER A 35 -9.67 -12.11 -6.64
C SER A 35 -11.03 -11.44 -6.44
N THR A 36 -11.16 -10.51 -5.48
CA THR A 36 -12.41 -9.79 -5.26
C THR A 36 -12.59 -8.57 -6.15
N LEU A 37 -11.55 -8.15 -6.86
CA LEU A 37 -11.64 -6.99 -7.72
C LEU A 37 -12.60 -7.26 -8.87
N PRO A 38 -13.55 -6.33 -9.14
CA PRO A 38 -14.66 -6.60 -10.07
C PRO A 38 -14.27 -6.58 -11.55
N LYS A 39 -13.06 -6.13 -11.87
CA LYS A 39 -12.58 -6.05 -13.25
C LYS A 39 -11.14 -6.52 -13.35
N PRO A 40 -10.72 -7.01 -14.53
CA PRO A 40 -9.31 -7.41 -14.73
C PRO A 40 -8.35 -6.22 -14.76
N ALA A 41 -8.82 -5.04 -15.17
CA ALA A 41 -7.96 -3.86 -15.31
C ALA A 41 -8.70 -2.58 -14.93
N PHE A 42 -7.93 -1.62 -14.41
CA PHE A 42 -8.40 -0.30 -14.00
C PHE A 42 -7.52 0.77 -14.63
N GLY A 43 -8.04 2.00 -14.73
CA GLY A 43 -7.27 3.14 -15.22
C GLY A 43 -6.31 3.65 -14.14
N ARG A 44 -6.85 4.29 -13.11
CA ARG A 44 -6.04 4.87 -12.04
C ARG A 44 -6.50 4.33 -10.69
N GLY A 45 -5.58 3.61 -10.02
CA GLY A 45 -5.85 3.05 -8.70
C GLY A 45 -5.20 3.86 -7.59
N TRP A 46 -5.75 3.75 -6.39
CA TRP A 46 -5.17 4.32 -5.17
C TRP A 46 -5.19 3.27 -4.08
N GLU A 47 -4.00 2.96 -3.56
CA GLU A 47 -3.81 2.07 -2.42
C GLU A 47 -3.49 2.91 -1.19
N ILE A 48 -4.31 2.80 -0.15
CA ILE A 48 -4.17 3.50 1.12
C ILE A 48 -3.60 2.52 2.14
N GLY A 49 -2.41 2.82 2.68
CA GLY A 49 -1.74 1.91 3.60
C GLY A 49 -0.93 0.85 2.86
N CYS A 50 0.02 1.29 2.03
CA CYS A 50 0.77 0.40 1.14
C CYS A 50 1.86 -0.42 1.84
N ALA A 51 2.20 -0.11 3.08
CA ALA A 51 3.26 -0.77 3.84
C ALA A 51 4.55 -0.88 3.00
N ASN A 52 5.14 -2.06 2.89
CA ASN A 52 6.39 -2.24 2.15
C ASN A 52 6.21 -2.50 0.64
N GLY A 53 4.99 -2.37 0.11
CA GLY A 53 4.76 -2.43 -1.33
C GLY A 53 4.48 -3.82 -1.90
N GLU A 54 4.31 -4.84 -1.07
CA GLU A 54 4.06 -6.20 -1.59
C GLU A 54 2.72 -6.30 -2.33
N LEU A 55 1.66 -5.71 -1.78
CA LEU A 55 0.38 -5.64 -2.48
C LEU A 55 0.44 -4.65 -3.64
N THR A 56 1.18 -3.56 -3.47
CA THR A 56 1.34 -2.52 -4.49
C THR A 56 1.84 -3.12 -5.81
N ARG A 57 2.85 -3.97 -5.76
CA ARG A 57 3.38 -4.63 -6.95
C ARG A 57 2.31 -5.45 -7.68
N ARG A 58 1.46 -6.13 -6.92
CA ARG A 58 0.37 -6.95 -7.48
C ARG A 58 -0.73 -6.09 -8.08
N LEU A 59 -1.11 -5.01 -7.38
CA LEU A 59 -2.11 -4.07 -7.88
C LEU A 59 -1.63 -3.36 -9.15
N ALA A 60 -0.34 -3.10 -9.26
CA ALA A 60 0.25 -2.45 -10.43
C ALA A 60 -0.01 -3.22 -11.72
N THR A 61 -0.14 -4.54 -11.65
CA THR A 61 -0.47 -5.36 -12.82
C THR A 61 -1.90 -5.16 -13.30
N ARG A 62 -2.74 -4.56 -12.47
CA ARG A 62 -4.17 -4.37 -12.73
C ARG A 62 -4.55 -2.91 -13.00
N CYS A 63 -3.60 -1.98 -12.93
CA CYS A 63 -3.85 -0.55 -13.09
C CYS A 63 -2.94 0.04 -14.16
N ALA A 64 -3.47 0.95 -14.96
CA ALA A 64 -2.64 1.71 -15.90
C ALA A 64 -1.68 2.64 -15.14
N SER A 65 -2.16 3.23 -14.03
CA SER A 65 -1.33 3.95 -13.08
C SER A 65 -1.83 3.68 -11.66
N LEU A 66 -0.92 3.71 -10.69
CA LEU A 66 -1.25 3.39 -9.30
C LEU A 66 -0.55 4.38 -8.37
N LEU A 67 -1.34 5.03 -7.52
CA LEU A 67 -0.83 5.83 -6.42
C LEU A 67 -0.90 4.97 -5.15
N ALA A 68 0.23 4.80 -4.47
CA ALA A 68 0.31 4.10 -3.21
C ALA A 68 0.73 5.08 -2.12
N THR A 69 0.02 5.08 -1.01
CA THR A 69 0.28 6.02 0.08
C THR A 69 0.40 5.29 1.41
N ASP A 70 1.21 5.86 2.30
CA ASP A 70 1.33 5.38 3.67
C ASP A 70 1.70 6.55 4.58
N LEU A 71 1.40 6.42 5.84
CA LEU A 71 1.70 7.42 6.86
C LEU A 71 3.18 7.41 7.24
N HIS A 72 3.78 6.22 7.36
CA HIS A 72 5.10 6.06 7.93
C HIS A 72 6.22 6.24 6.88
N PRO A 73 7.21 7.12 7.12
CA PRO A 73 8.29 7.35 6.15
C PRO A 73 9.06 6.09 5.76
N ARG A 74 9.32 5.18 6.71
CA ARG A 74 10.03 3.93 6.42
C ARG A 74 9.23 2.99 5.53
N ALA A 75 7.91 2.94 5.71
CA ALA A 75 7.04 2.18 4.84
C ALA A 75 7.11 2.73 3.41
N VAL A 76 7.01 4.05 3.28
CA VAL A 76 7.09 4.72 1.98
C VAL A 76 8.43 4.43 1.30
N GLU A 77 9.54 4.54 2.02
CA GLU A 77 10.87 4.24 1.47
C GLU A 77 10.98 2.79 1.01
N ALA A 78 10.50 1.84 1.83
CA ALA A 78 10.52 0.43 1.49
C ALA A 78 9.67 0.15 0.24
N ALA A 79 8.48 0.74 0.17
CA ALA A 79 7.59 0.59 -0.98
C ALA A 79 8.19 1.22 -2.25
N GLN A 80 8.84 2.38 -2.12
CA GLN A 80 9.52 3.01 -3.24
C GLN A 80 10.64 2.11 -3.79
N ARG A 81 11.42 1.48 -2.92
CA ARG A 81 12.45 0.53 -3.36
C ARG A 81 11.84 -0.69 -4.01
N ALA A 82 10.79 -1.25 -3.40
CA ALA A 82 10.13 -2.45 -3.92
C ALA A 82 9.51 -2.21 -5.29
N CYS A 83 9.07 -1.00 -5.59
CA CYS A 83 8.39 -0.65 -6.84
C CYS A 83 9.26 0.18 -7.79
N SER A 84 10.58 0.26 -7.54
CA SER A 84 11.49 1.11 -8.32
C SER A 84 11.55 0.73 -9.81
N ASP A 85 11.23 -0.51 -10.15
CA ASP A 85 11.18 -1.01 -11.52
C ASP A 85 9.80 -0.81 -12.19
N LEU A 86 8.84 -0.19 -11.51
CA LEU A 86 7.47 -0.03 -11.99
C LEU A 86 7.17 1.46 -12.23
N PRO A 87 7.35 1.97 -13.45
CA PRO A 87 7.17 3.41 -13.72
C PRO A 87 5.72 3.89 -13.58
N SER A 88 4.77 2.98 -13.61
CA SER A 88 3.35 3.32 -13.42
C SER A 88 2.95 3.54 -11.97
N VAL A 89 3.85 3.24 -11.03
CA VAL A 89 3.58 3.34 -9.59
C VAL A 89 4.24 4.58 -9.02
N GLU A 90 3.45 5.39 -8.30
CA GLU A 90 3.93 6.50 -7.50
C GLU A 90 3.67 6.20 -6.03
N VAL A 91 4.70 6.28 -5.19
CA VAL A 91 4.57 6.04 -3.75
C VAL A 91 4.83 7.36 -3.03
N VAL A 92 3.86 7.80 -2.22
CA VAL A 92 3.89 9.10 -1.56
C VAL A 92 3.48 8.95 -0.09
N ARG A 93 4.17 9.67 0.79
CA ARG A 93 3.75 9.75 2.18
C ARG A 93 2.53 10.67 2.30
N MET A 94 1.45 10.16 2.91
CA MET A 94 0.25 10.94 3.19
C MET A 94 -0.32 10.56 4.54
N GLU A 95 -0.82 11.56 5.27
CA GLU A 95 -1.49 11.39 6.54
C GLU A 95 -2.97 11.71 6.37
N HIS A 96 -3.81 10.68 6.43
CA HIS A 96 -5.25 10.85 6.27
C HIS A 96 -5.93 11.08 7.61
N PRO A 97 -6.99 11.89 7.66
CA PRO A 97 -7.67 12.56 6.56
C PRO A 97 -7.10 13.91 6.15
N ARG A 98 -5.98 14.36 6.78
CA ARG A 98 -5.40 15.68 6.49
C ARG A 98 -4.98 15.82 5.03
N ASP A 99 -4.25 14.83 4.52
CA ASP A 99 -3.75 14.83 3.15
C ASP A 99 -4.70 14.05 2.24
N TRP A 100 -4.87 14.52 1.02
CA TRP A 100 -5.75 13.90 0.07
C TRP A 100 -5.20 14.05 -1.34
N PRO A 101 -5.12 12.98 -2.14
CA PRO A 101 -4.57 13.10 -3.48
C PRO A 101 -5.52 13.83 -4.43
N ALA A 102 -4.94 14.48 -5.42
CA ALA A 102 -5.71 15.14 -6.48
C ALA A 102 -6.17 14.14 -7.53
N GLY A 103 -7.24 14.48 -8.22
CA GLY A 103 -7.73 13.72 -9.36
C GLY A 103 -8.76 12.67 -9.00
N ARG A 104 -9.02 11.80 -9.97
CA ARG A 104 -10.04 10.76 -9.84
C ARG A 104 -9.40 9.38 -9.94
N PHE A 105 -10.01 8.42 -9.24
CA PHE A 105 -9.58 7.03 -9.23
C PHE A 105 -10.78 6.14 -9.55
N ASP A 106 -10.55 5.08 -10.30
CA ASP A 106 -11.59 4.07 -10.58
C ASP A 106 -11.41 2.80 -9.74
N LEU A 107 -10.34 2.77 -8.91
CA LEU A 107 -10.13 1.72 -7.92
C LEU A 107 -9.56 2.36 -6.64
N GLY A 108 -10.14 2.03 -5.49
CA GLY A 108 -9.60 2.38 -4.19
C GLY A 108 -9.43 1.12 -3.35
N VAL A 109 -8.25 0.93 -2.79
CA VAL A 109 -7.95 -0.21 -1.91
C VAL A 109 -7.46 0.34 -0.58
N VAL A 110 -8.15 -0.01 0.50
CA VAL A 110 -7.73 0.31 1.87
C VAL A 110 -7.12 -0.94 2.47
N GLY A 111 -5.83 -0.90 2.71
CA GLY A 111 -5.11 -2.03 3.27
C GLY A 111 -5.28 -2.14 4.77
N GLU A 112 -4.21 -2.56 5.46
CA GLU A 112 -4.23 -2.80 6.91
C GLU A 112 -4.59 -1.56 7.72
N MET A 113 -4.43 -0.38 7.14
CA MET A 113 -4.74 0.89 7.81
C MET A 113 -6.22 1.07 8.15
N GLY A 114 -7.11 0.33 7.49
CA GLY A 114 -8.55 0.41 7.74
C GLY A 114 -8.93 0.17 9.19
N TYR A 115 -8.14 -0.63 9.92
CA TYR A 115 -8.39 -0.94 11.32
C TYR A 115 -8.09 0.24 12.26
N TYR A 116 -7.38 1.24 11.79
CA TYR A 116 -6.87 2.35 12.61
C TYR A 116 -7.48 3.70 12.27
N LEU A 117 -8.38 3.73 11.32
CA LEU A 117 -9.03 4.97 10.87
C LEU A 117 -10.25 5.38 11.72
#